data_68d2416e26851493780c4fc34427ca4b
#
_entry.id   68d2416e26851493780c4fc34427ca4b
#
_cell.length_a   1.000
_cell.length_b   1.000
_cell.length_c   1.000
_cell.angle_alpha   90.00
_cell.angle_beta   90.00
_cell.angle_gamma   90.00
#
_symmetry.space_group_name_H-M   'P 1'
#
loop_
_entity.id
_entity.type
_entity.pdbx_description
1 polymer ?
#
loop_
_entity_poly.entity_id
_entity_poly.type
_entity_poly.pdbx_seq_one_letter_code
_entity_poly.pdbx_strand_id
1 'polypeptide(L)'
;SSIGAPVNAQNIANTFKSVGKVQGISSKTVSTYLGYMQDSFLIEKSERYDIKGRKYIGALCKYYYQDIGLRNAILSFRQNEATHIMENVIYNEMRMRGWLVDVGNIFHRIRNEAGQQQRVMLEVDFVCNKGSERIYIQSAYKMPSAEKMEQEKRSLKLVDDSFRKMIIVGEHTKTWSDEKGIQIVSIY
;
A
#
# COMPACT_ATOMS: atom_id res chain seq x y z
N SER A 1 -4.63 14.68 -1.13
CA SER A 1 -5.08 13.28 -0.99
C SER A 1 -3.86 12.40 -0.73
N SER A 2 -3.90 11.60 0.33
CA SER A 2 -2.76 10.72 0.72
C SER A 2 -3.16 9.25 0.70
N ILE A 3 -4.09 8.85 -0.20
CA ILE A 3 -4.43 7.43 -0.36
C ILE A 3 -3.18 6.69 -0.80
N GLY A 4 -2.94 5.53 -0.18
CA GLY A 4 -1.81 4.69 -0.50
C GLY A 4 -0.43 5.25 -0.13
N ALA A 5 -0.33 6.51 0.33
CA ALA A 5 0.93 7.06 0.83
C ALA A 5 1.12 6.75 2.31
N PRO A 6 2.34 6.36 2.75
CA PRO A 6 2.64 6.16 4.17
C PRO A 6 2.54 7.49 4.94
N VAL A 7 1.67 7.52 5.94
CA VAL A 7 1.44 8.71 6.77
C VAL A 7 1.43 8.36 8.26
N ASN A 8 1.63 9.38 9.10
CA ASN A 8 1.32 9.34 10.52
C ASN A 8 0.69 10.66 10.96
N ALA A 9 0.10 10.69 12.14
CA ALA A 9 -0.57 11.87 12.67
C ALA A 9 0.35 13.10 12.78
N GLN A 10 1.64 12.89 13.06
CA GLN A 10 2.63 13.99 13.15
C GLN A 10 2.89 14.62 11.78
N ASN A 11 3.06 13.80 10.72
CA ASN A 11 3.25 14.32 9.35
C ASN A 11 2.02 15.09 8.88
N ILE A 12 0.82 14.58 9.17
CA ILE A 12 -0.43 15.27 8.84
C ILE A 12 -0.51 16.61 9.59
N ALA A 13 -0.24 16.63 10.90
CA ALA A 13 -0.25 17.86 11.69
C ALA A 13 0.76 18.89 11.16
N ASN A 14 1.97 18.45 10.78
CA ASN A 14 2.98 19.32 10.19
C ASN A 14 2.53 19.90 8.84
N THR A 15 1.86 19.10 8.01
CA THR A 15 1.29 19.59 6.73
C THR A 15 0.24 20.66 6.96
N PHE A 16 -0.66 20.50 7.94
CA PHE A 16 -1.66 21.54 8.26
C PHE A 16 -1.02 22.85 8.72
N LYS A 17 0.05 22.76 9.53
CA LYS A 17 0.80 23.94 9.98
C LYS A 17 1.49 24.64 8.81
N SER A 18 2.15 23.90 7.91
CA SER A 18 2.88 24.47 6.78
C SER A 18 1.97 25.15 5.75
N VAL A 19 0.75 24.66 5.58
CA VAL A 19 -0.25 25.26 4.66
C VAL A 19 -1.01 26.42 5.30
N GLY A 20 -0.76 26.73 6.59
CA GLY A 20 -1.38 27.86 7.30
C GLY A 20 -2.89 27.76 7.51
N LYS A 21 -3.49 26.59 7.25
CA LYS A 21 -4.95 26.38 7.34
C LYS A 21 -5.48 26.27 8.77
N VAL A 22 -4.67 25.76 9.69
CA VAL A 22 -5.08 25.58 11.09
C VAL A 22 -3.88 25.83 12.00
N GLN A 23 -3.96 26.88 12.84
CA GLN A 23 -2.97 27.13 13.88
C GLN A 23 -3.25 26.19 15.08
N GLY A 24 -2.17 25.63 15.67
CA GLY A 24 -2.28 24.88 16.94
C GLY A 24 -2.74 23.42 16.84
N ILE A 25 -2.91 22.85 15.62
CA ILE A 25 -3.25 21.43 15.51
C ILE A 25 -2.11 20.55 16.00
N SER A 26 -2.41 19.64 16.92
CA SER A 26 -1.46 18.68 17.48
C SER A 26 -1.58 17.31 16.78
N SER A 27 -0.52 16.50 16.86
CA SER A 27 -0.59 15.11 16.39
C SER A 27 -1.63 14.29 17.16
N LYS A 28 -1.85 14.60 18.45
CA LYS A 28 -2.89 13.97 19.25
C LYS A 28 -4.28 14.28 18.70
N THR A 29 -4.54 15.55 18.36
CA THR A 29 -5.80 15.96 17.75
C THR A 29 -6.04 15.25 16.43
N VAL A 30 -5.02 15.18 15.56
CA VAL A 30 -5.11 14.45 14.29
C VAL A 30 -5.40 12.96 14.53
N SER A 31 -4.71 12.31 15.48
CA SER A 31 -4.97 10.91 15.83
C SER A 31 -6.41 10.68 16.28
N THR A 32 -6.96 11.59 17.07
CA THR A 32 -8.36 11.52 17.53
C THR A 32 -9.34 11.59 16.35
N TYR A 33 -9.13 12.52 15.40
CA TYR A 33 -9.99 12.61 14.21
C TYR A 33 -9.85 11.39 13.29
N LEU A 34 -8.65 10.88 13.12
CA LEU A 34 -8.43 9.63 12.35
C LEU A 34 -9.16 8.45 13.03
N GLY A 35 -9.18 8.39 14.38
CA GLY A 35 -9.96 7.42 15.13
C GLY A 35 -11.45 7.55 14.82
N TYR A 36 -12.02 8.74 14.92
CA TYR A 36 -13.44 8.97 14.59
C TYR A 36 -13.80 8.57 13.16
N MET A 37 -12.90 8.85 12.20
CA MET A 37 -13.11 8.43 10.81
C MET A 37 -13.08 6.89 10.66
N GLN A 38 -12.25 6.20 11.43
CA GLN A 38 -12.22 4.72 11.46
C GLN A 38 -13.48 4.16 12.13
N ASP A 39 -13.88 4.70 13.28
CA ASP A 39 -15.09 4.29 14.01
C ASP A 39 -16.36 4.52 13.17
N SER A 40 -16.34 5.51 12.30
CA SER A 40 -17.44 5.82 11.36
C SER A 40 -17.35 5.04 10.04
N PHE A 41 -16.43 4.10 9.90
CA PHE A 41 -16.20 3.31 8.68
C PHE A 41 -15.93 4.14 7.42
N LEU A 42 -15.39 5.36 7.58
CA LEU A 42 -15.00 6.20 6.44
C LEU A 42 -13.66 5.77 5.85
N ILE A 43 -12.74 5.41 6.73
CA ILE A 43 -11.40 4.94 6.38
C ILE A 43 -11.02 3.71 7.21
N GLU A 44 -10.12 2.91 6.69
CA GLU A 44 -9.49 1.81 7.42
C GLU A 44 -7.97 1.97 7.40
N LYS A 45 -7.33 1.66 8.53
CA LYS A 45 -5.89 1.72 8.71
C LYS A 45 -5.26 0.40 8.32
N SER A 46 -4.23 0.44 7.48
CA SER A 46 -3.36 -0.69 7.17
C SER A 46 -1.98 -0.44 7.77
N GLU A 47 -1.53 -1.35 8.60
CA GLU A 47 -0.25 -1.25 9.31
C GLU A 47 0.91 -1.76 8.46
N ARG A 48 2.13 -1.33 8.80
CA ARG A 48 3.33 -1.79 8.10
C ARG A 48 3.88 -3.04 8.76
N TYR A 49 4.08 -4.06 7.96
CA TYR A 49 4.56 -5.37 8.37
C TYR A 49 5.92 -5.68 7.74
N ASP A 50 6.95 -5.90 8.56
CA ASP A 50 8.26 -6.40 8.11
C ASP A 50 8.13 -7.88 7.75
N ILE A 51 8.17 -8.19 6.47
CA ILE A 51 7.96 -9.54 5.94
C ILE A 51 9.06 -10.49 6.45
N LYS A 52 10.32 -10.06 6.46
CA LYS A 52 11.45 -10.87 6.93
C LYS A 52 11.54 -10.94 8.45
N GLY A 53 11.30 -9.82 9.12
CA GLY A 53 11.31 -9.74 10.58
C GLY A 53 10.05 -10.29 11.24
N ARG A 54 9.00 -10.54 10.48
CA ARG A 54 7.69 -11.07 10.94
C ARG A 54 7.09 -10.26 12.08
N LYS A 55 7.15 -8.92 11.97
CA LYS A 55 6.65 -8.00 13.00
C LYS A 55 6.12 -6.71 12.39
N TYR A 56 5.22 -6.06 13.12
CA TYR A 56 4.78 -4.72 12.77
C TYR A 56 5.87 -3.69 13.02
N ILE A 57 6.00 -2.70 12.16
CA ILE A 57 7.07 -1.71 12.20
C ILE A 57 6.55 -0.28 12.08
N GLY A 58 7.06 0.56 12.98
CA GLY A 58 7.01 2.00 12.88
C GLY A 58 5.64 2.62 13.10
N ALA A 59 5.63 3.95 13.06
CA ALA A 59 4.44 4.77 13.23
C ALA A 59 3.76 5.14 11.90
N LEU A 60 4.37 4.80 10.76
CA LEU A 60 3.79 5.03 9.45
C LEU A 60 2.80 3.92 9.11
N CYS A 61 1.65 4.30 8.60
CA CYS A 61 0.61 3.39 8.10
C CYS A 61 0.00 3.98 6.83
N LYS A 62 -0.79 3.19 6.12
CA LYS A 62 -1.64 3.70 5.04
C LYS A 62 -3.09 3.75 5.51
N TYR A 63 -3.87 4.62 4.90
CA TYR A 63 -5.31 4.69 5.09
C TYR A 63 -6.02 4.51 3.76
N TYR A 64 -7.05 3.68 3.76
CA TYR A 64 -7.89 3.39 2.61
C TYR A 64 -9.32 3.80 2.91
N TYR A 65 -9.98 4.41 1.93
CA TYR A 65 -11.39 4.76 2.05
C TYR A 65 -12.24 3.51 1.85
N GLN A 66 -13.27 3.32 2.68
CA GLN A 66 -14.23 2.25 2.52
C GLN A 66 -15.12 2.50 1.30
N ASP A 67 -15.44 3.76 1.01
CA ASP A 67 -16.21 4.18 -0.15
C ASP A 67 -15.41 5.18 -0.99
N ILE A 68 -15.02 4.75 -2.19
CA ILE A 68 -14.26 5.59 -3.14
C ILE A 68 -15.15 6.68 -3.75
N GLY A 69 -16.46 6.43 -3.91
CA GLY A 69 -17.42 7.41 -4.37
C GLY A 69 -17.52 8.59 -3.41
N LEU A 70 -17.64 8.30 -2.11
CA LEU A 70 -17.64 9.31 -1.06
C LEU A 70 -16.32 10.10 -1.04
N ARG A 71 -15.19 9.40 -1.13
CA ARG A 71 -13.87 10.06 -1.28
C ARG A 71 -13.84 11.03 -2.45
N ASN A 72 -14.28 10.57 -3.62
CA ASN A 72 -14.26 11.39 -4.83
C ASN A 72 -15.21 12.60 -4.72
N ALA A 73 -16.38 12.42 -4.12
CA ALA A 73 -17.32 13.51 -3.84
C ALA A 73 -16.71 14.59 -2.92
N ILE A 74 -16.06 14.19 -1.81
CA ILE A 74 -15.36 15.10 -0.88
C ILE A 74 -14.28 15.91 -1.62
N LEU A 75 -13.58 15.31 -2.56
CA LEU A 75 -12.53 15.93 -3.36
C LEU A 75 -13.08 16.65 -4.61
N SER A 76 -14.41 16.74 -4.75
CA SER A 76 -15.09 17.33 -5.92
C SER A 76 -14.61 16.72 -7.23
N PHE A 77 -14.28 15.43 -7.25
CA PHE A 77 -13.78 14.64 -8.39
C PHE A 77 -12.51 15.21 -9.05
N ARG A 78 -11.74 16.05 -8.34
CA ARG A 78 -10.56 16.75 -8.90
C ARG A 78 -9.27 15.94 -8.89
N GLN A 79 -9.20 14.83 -8.12
CA GLN A 79 -7.99 14.04 -7.94
C GLN A 79 -8.28 12.56 -8.29
N ASN A 80 -8.34 12.27 -9.57
CA ASN A 80 -8.50 10.91 -10.08
C ASN A 80 -7.13 10.30 -10.38
N GLU A 81 -6.40 9.95 -9.33
CA GLU A 81 -5.15 9.19 -9.43
C GLU A 81 -5.48 7.70 -9.56
N ALA A 82 -5.63 7.23 -10.80
CA ALA A 82 -6.09 5.87 -11.10
C ALA A 82 -5.27 4.78 -10.37
N THR A 83 -3.97 4.97 -10.21
CA THR A 83 -3.09 4.06 -9.47
C THR A 83 -3.51 3.92 -8.01
N HIS A 84 -3.72 5.03 -7.31
CA HIS A 84 -4.13 5.00 -5.91
C HIS A 84 -5.58 4.53 -5.73
N ILE A 85 -6.47 4.86 -6.69
CA ILE A 85 -7.84 4.35 -6.68
C ILE A 85 -7.83 2.83 -6.82
N MET A 86 -7.06 2.30 -7.76
CA MET A 86 -6.92 0.86 -7.96
C MET A 86 -6.36 0.16 -6.73
N GLU A 87 -5.34 0.72 -6.10
CA GLU A 87 -4.79 0.21 -4.84
C GLU A 87 -5.87 0.15 -3.75
N ASN A 88 -6.68 1.20 -3.61
CA ASN A 88 -7.80 1.22 -2.66
C ASN A 88 -8.90 0.19 -3.00
N VAL A 89 -9.20 -0.01 -4.29
CA VAL A 89 -10.17 -1.06 -4.74
C VAL A 89 -9.67 -2.44 -4.33
N ILE A 90 -8.39 -2.74 -4.60
CA ILE A 90 -7.78 -4.02 -4.23
C ILE A 90 -7.83 -4.22 -2.71
N TYR A 91 -7.49 -3.20 -1.93
CA TYR A 91 -7.59 -3.24 -0.48
C TYR A 91 -9.00 -3.64 -0.02
N ASN A 92 -10.02 -2.89 -0.47
CA ASN A 92 -11.40 -3.13 -0.09
C ASN A 92 -11.89 -4.52 -0.50
N GLU A 93 -11.54 -4.99 -1.71
CA GLU A 93 -11.89 -6.32 -2.19
C GLU A 93 -11.29 -7.42 -1.32
N MET A 94 -10.02 -7.30 -0.95
CA MET A 94 -9.37 -8.27 -0.07
C MET A 94 -10.00 -8.27 1.33
N ARG A 95 -10.35 -7.09 1.87
CA ARG A 95 -11.05 -6.97 3.15
C ARG A 95 -12.44 -7.61 3.10
N MET A 96 -13.22 -7.37 2.03
CA MET A 96 -14.54 -7.99 1.83
C MET A 96 -14.47 -9.52 1.77
N ARG A 97 -13.37 -10.06 1.21
CA ARG A 97 -13.13 -11.52 1.17
C ARG A 97 -12.64 -12.08 2.50
N GLY A 98 -12.55 -11.25 3.56
CA GLY A 98 -12.18 -11.65 4.91
C GLY A 98 -10.68 -11.80 5.13
N TRP A 99 -9.83 -11.15 4.32
CA TRP A 99 -8.40 -11.08 4.54
C TRP A 99 -8.04 -9.97 5.52
N LEU A 100 -7.08 -10.23 6.41
CA LEU A 100 -6.35 -9.18 7.10
C LEU A 100 -5.30 -8.64 6.14
N VAL A 101 -5.30 -7.32 5.93
CA VAL A 101 -4.49 -6.67 4.88
C VAL A 101 -3.54 -5.66 5.50
N ASP A 102 -2.25 -5.90 5.38
CA ASP A 102 -1.17 -5.05 5.87
C ASP A 102 -0.31 -4.56 4.70
N VAL A 103 0.43 -3.47 4.90
CA VAL A 103 1.46 -3.00 3.95
C VAL A 103 2.75 -3.75 4.20
N GLY A 104 3.25 -4.46 3.19
CA GLY A 104 4.48 -5.22 3.29
C GLY A 104 5.72 -4.33 3.19
N ASN A 105 6.72 -4.61 4.00
CA ASN A 105 8.03 -3.98 3.91
C ASN A 105 9.12 -5.06 3.92
N ILE A 106 10.07 -4.91 3.02
CA ILE A 106 11.20 -5.83 2.91
C ILE A 106 12.51 -5.05 2.88
N PHE A 107 13.41 -5.35 3.80
CA PHE A 107 14.72 -4.73 3.84
C PHE A 107 15.69 -5.52 2.97
N HIS A 108 16.34 -4.82 2.07
CA HIS A 108 17.37 -5.36 1.18
C HIS A 108 18.65 -4.55 1.30
N ARG A 109 19.80 -5.24 1.20
CA ARG A 109 21.12 -4.59 1.17
C ARG A 109 21.57 -4.48 -0.27
N ILE A 110 21.89 -3.27 -0.69
CA ILE A 110 22.50 -3.00 -1.99
C ILE A 110 23.88 -2.39 -1.77
N ARG A 111 24.77 -2.51 -2.73
CA ARG A 111 26.00 -1.73 -2.79
C ARG A 111 25.74 -0.47 -3.61
N ASN A 112 26.09 0.70 -3.05
CA ASN A 112 26.06 1.95 -3.80
C ASN A 112 27.25 2.03 -4.77
N GLU A 113 27.29 3.08 -5.59
CA GLU A 113 28.36 3.31 -6.57
C GLU A 113 29.76 3.42 -5.92
N ALA A 114 29.83 3.82 -4.65
CA ALA A 114 31.06 3.86 -3.85
C ALA A 114 31.44 2.51 -3.19
N GLY A 115 30.70 1.41 -3.52
CA GLY A 115 30.95 0.07 -2.98
C GLY A 115 30.46 -0.14 -1.53
N GLN A 116 29.85 0.87 -0.89
CA GLN A 116 29.35 0.78 0.48
C GLN A 116 28.01 0.04 0.52
N GLN A 117 27.81 -0.75 1.57
CA GLN A 117 26.53 -1.41 1.81
C GLN A 117 25.48 -0.40 2.30
N GLN A 118 24.39 -0.26 1.54
CA GLN A 118 23.23 0.54 1.91
C GLN A 118 22.04 -0.36 2.14
N ARG A 119 21.30 -0.14 3.24
CA ARG A 119 20.05 -0.80 3.51
C ARG A 119 18.92 -0.02 2.84
N VAL A 120 18.25 -0.65 1.90
CA VAL A 120 17.09 -0.10 1.20
C VAL A 120 15.84 -0.86 1.65
N MET A 121 14.75 -0.14 1.83
CA MET A 121 13.45 -0.72 2.12
C MET A 121 12.62 -0.69 0.85
N LEU A 122 12.12 -1.86 0.45
CA LEU A 122 11.15 -2.00 -0.63
C LEU A 122 9.76 -2.29 -0.03
N GLU A 123 8.74 -1.73 -0.65
CA GLU A 123 7.36 -1.95 -0.26
C GLU A 123 6.74 -3.07 -1.10
N VAL A 124 5.91 -3.88 -0.48
CA VAL A 124 4.93 -4.74 -1.11
C VAL A 124 3.58 -4.15 -0.74
N ASP A 125 2.76 -3.77 -1.71
CA ASP A 125 1.55 -3.01 -1.45
C ASP A 125 0.66 -3.69 -0.42
N PHE A 126 0.49 -5.03 -0.53
CA PHE A 126 -0.32 -5.77 0.43
C PHE A 126 0.30 -7.12 0.83
N VAL A 127 0.24 -7.38 2.13
CA VAL A 127 0.41 -8.70 2.75
C VAL A 127 -0.95 -9.11 3.29
N CYS A 128 -1.59 -10.05 2.63
CA CYS A 128 -2.93 -10.50 2.97
C CYS A 128 -2.85 -11.83 3.72
N ASN A 129 -3.38 -11.89 4.95
CA ASN A 129 -3.40 -13.07 5.79
C ASN A 129 -4.83 -13.53 6.06
N LYS A 130 -5.09 -14.84 5.96
CA LYS A 130 -6.39 -15.46 6.28
C LYS A 130 -6.16 -16.89 6.79
N GLY A 131 -6.30 -17.08 8.09
CA GLY A 131 -5.96 -18.36 8.71
C GLY A 131 -4.49 -18.74 8.47
N SER A 132 -4.26 -19.89 7.84
CA SER A 132 -2.92 -20.34 7.43
C SER A 132 -2.47 -19.85 6.04
N GLU A 133 -3.34 -19.15 5.32
CA GLU A 133 -3.05 -18.64 3.98
C GLU A 133 -2.43 -17.25 4.03
N ARG A 134 -1.51 -17.00 3.11
CA ARG A 134 -0.92 -15.69 2.86
C ARG A 134 -0.79 -15.43 1.38
N ILE A 135 -1.01 -14.19 0.99
CA ILE A 135 -0.82 -13.71 -0.38
C ILE A 135 -0.08 -12.37 -0.32
N TYR A 136 0.90 -12.21 -1.19
CA TYR A 136 1.59 -10.95 -1.43
C TYR A 136 1.07 -10.33 -2.73
N ILE A 137 0.63 -9.09 -2.67
CA ILE A 137 0.03 -8.40 -3.83
C ILE A 137 0.78 -7.11 -4.09
N GLN A 138 1.12 -6.88 -5.36
CA GLN A 138 1.57 -5.60 -5.90
C GLN A 138 0.49 -5.07 -6.84
N SER A 139 0.19 -3.78 -6.76
CA SER A 139 -0.76 -3.09 -7.62
C SER A 139 -0.03 -2.33 -8.71
N ALA A 140 -0.32 -2.60 -9.98
CA ALA A 140 0.31 -1.93 -11.11
C ALA A 140 -0.75 -1.51 -12.14
N TYR A 141 -1.21 -0.26 -12.09
CA TYR A 141 -2.28 0.22 -12.97
C TYR A 141 -1.95 0.07 -14.45
N LYS A 142 -0.69 0.34 -14.85
CA LYS A 142 -0.18 0.14 -16.21
C LYS A 142 1.17 -0.55 -16.21
N MET A 143 1.38 -1.42 -17.18
CA MET A 143 2.62 -2.16 -17.39
C MET A 143 3.18 -1.93 -18.80
N PRO A 144 3.60 -0.69 -19.12
CA PRO A 144 3.93 -0.30 -20.49
C PRO A 144 5.20 -0.95 -21.05
N SER A 145 6.07 -1.52 -20.20
CA SER A 145 7.33 -2.11 -20.62
C SER A 145 7.77 -3.27 -19.74
N ALA A 146 8.68 -4.10 -20.26
CA ALA A 146 9.32 -5.18 -19.51
C ALA A 146 10.11 -4.65 -18.29
N GLU A 147 10.75 -3.49 -18.42
CA GLU A 147 11.47 -2.84 -17.31
C GLU A 147 10.53 -2.46 -16.17
N LYS A 148 9.36 -1.91 -16.48
CA LYS A 148 8.34 -1.59 -15.48
C LYS A 148 7.86 -2.85 -14.79
N MET A 149 7.62 -3.93 -15.53
CA MET A 149 7.27 -5.25 -15.00
C MET A 149 8.33 -5.75 -14.01
N GLU A 150 9.61 -5.67 -14.38
CA GLU A 150 10.70 -6.09 -13.50
C GLU A 150 10.81 -5.21 -12.25
N GLN A 151 10.54 -3.92 -12.36
CA GLN A 151 10.49 -3.01 -11.22
C GLN A 151 9.40 -3.42 -10.23
N GLU A 152 8.17 -3.71 -10.70
CA GLU A 152 7.05 -4.15 -9.85
C GLU A 152 7.31 -5.53 -9.21
N LYS A 153 7.99 -6.44 -9.92
CA LYS A 153 8.39 -7.74 -9.38
C LYS A 153 9.49 -7.67 -8.33
N ARG A 154 10.24 -6.58 -8.25
CA ARG A 154 11.46 -6.50 -7.45
C ARG A 154 11.23 -6.81 -5.96
N SER A 155 10.19 -6.23 -5.36
CA SER A 155 9.86 -6.48 -3.96
C SER A 155 9.42 -7.93 -3.73
N LEU A 156 8.55 -8.45 -4.60
CA LEU A 156 8.03 -9.82 -4.53
C LEU A 156 9.13 -10.88 -4.70
N LYS A 157 10.12 -10.63 -5.56
CA LYS A 157 11.28 -11.52 -5.77
C LYS A 157 12.17 -11.67 -4.52
N LEU A 158 12.12 -10.72 -3.59
CA LEU A 158 12.88 -10.73 -2.34
C LEU A 158 12.15 -11.43 -1.18
N VAL A 159 10.89 -11.77 -1.37
CA VAL A 159 10.10 -12.56 -0.42
C VAL A 159 10.50 -14.03 -0.59
N ASP A 160 11.20 -14.55 0.43
CA ASP A 160 11.76 -15.89 0.43
C ASP A 160 10.86 -16.84 1.22
N ASP A 161 9.66 -17.07 0.67
CA ASP A 161 8.71 -18.09 1.14
C ASP A 161 7.87 -18.63 -0.03
N SER A 162 7.11 -19.70 0.22
CA SER A 162 6.29 -20.41 -0.76
C SER A 162 4.88 -19.86 -0.91
N PHE A 163 4.51 -18.78 -0.22
CA PHE A 163 3.19 -18.18 -0.35
C PHE A 163 2.99 -17.52 -1.71
N ARG A 164 1.74 -17.42 -2.10
CA ARG A 164 1.35 -16.85 -3.40
C ARG A 164 1.81 -15.41 -3.52
N LYS A 165 2.37 -15.09 -4.69
CA LYS A 165 2.79 -13.75 -5.06
C LYS A 165 2.07 -13.35 -6.32
N MET A 166 1.46 -12.17 -6.34
CA MET A 166 0.75 -11.70 -7.53
C MET A 166 0.92 -10.22 -7.79
N ILE A 167 0.82 -9.86 -9.05
CA ILE A 167 0.70 -8.47 -9.50
C ILE A 167 -0.70 -8.33 -10.09
N ILE A 168 -1.49 -7.42 -9.54
CA ILE A 168 -2.79 -7.07 -10.11
C ILE A 168 -2.58 -5.88 -11.04
N VAL A 169 -3.00 -6.03 -12.29
CA VAL A 169 -2.85 -4.99 -13.32
C VAL A 169 -4.19 -4.39 -13.71
N GLY A 170 -4.20 -3.09 -14.02
CA GLY A 170 -5.40 -2.35 -14.47
C GLY A 170 -5.74 -2.56 -15.94
N GLU A 171 -5.02 -3.41 -16.64
CA GLU A 171 -5.21 -3.71 -18.06
C GLU A 171 -5.88 -5.08 -18.23
N HIS A 172 -6.69 -5.22 -19.27
CA HIS A 172 -7.27 -6.53 -19.61
C HIS A 172 -6.18 -7.48 -20.09
N THR A 173 -5.89 -8.50 -19.31
CA THR A 173 -4.94 -9.55 -19.66
C THR A 173 -5.45 -10.91 -19.18
N LYS A 174 -5.03 -11.98 -19.88
CA LYS A 174 -5.21 -13.33 -19.34
C LYS A 174 -4.28 -13.54 -18.17
N THR A 175 -4.73 -14.25 -17.15
CA THR A 175 -3.88 -14.65 -16.02
C THR A 175 -2.75 -15.55 -16.50
N TRP A 176 -1.54 -15.21 -16.12
CA TRP A 176 -0.34 -16.01 -16.39
C TRP A 176 0.63 -15.94 -15.21
N SER A 177 1.60 -16.84 -15.17
CA SER A 177 2.65 -16.85 -14.15
C SER A 177 4.01 -16.76 -14.81
N ASP A 178 4.92 -16.05 -14.19
CA ASP A 178 6.31 -16.04 -14.64
C ASP A 178 7.09 -17.27 -14.13
N GLU A 179 8.36 -17.35 -14.54
CA GLU A 179 9.27 -18.46 -14.18
C GLU A 179 9.50 -18.61 -12.66
N LYS A 180 9.24 -17.56 -11.86
CA LYS A 180 9.34 -17.55 -10.40
C LYS A 180 8.00 -17.80 -9.70
N GLY A 181 6.96 -18.10 -10.46
CA GLY A 181 5.62 -18.34 -9.94
C GLY A 181 4.87 -17.07 -9.51
N ILE A 182 5.35 -15.88 -9.88
CA ILE A 182 4.60 -14.64 -9.65
C ILE A 182 3.46 -14.58 -10.67
N GLN A 183 2.23 -14.52 -10.18
CA GLN A 183 1.03 -14.45 -11.00
C GLN A 183 0.75 -13.01 -11.43
N ILE A 184 0.44 -12.82 -12.69
CA ILE A 184 -0.06 -11.55 -13.24
C ILE A 184 -1.55 -11.72 -13.51
N VAL A 185 -2.37 -10.88 -12.89
CA VAL A 185 -3.84 -11.00 -12.89
C VAL A 185 -4.46 -9.67 -13.26
N SER A 186 -5.45 -9.67 -14.15
CA SER A 186 -6.25 -8.48 -14.42
C SER A 186 -7.17 -8.17 -13.23
N ILE A 187 -7.41 -6.88 -12.96
CA ILE A 187 -8.40 -6.45 -11.97
C ILE A 187 -9.84 -6.72 -12.42
N TYR A 188 -10.05 -6.99 -13.73
CA TYR A 188 -11.36 -7.24 -14.36
C TYR A 188 -11.70 -8.72 -14.42
#